data_b3725d27ca64d6c2f4d32bf50fdeb485
#
_entry.id   b3725d27ca64d6c2f4d32bf50fdeb485
#
_cell.length_a   1.000
_cell.length_b   1.000
_cell.length_c   1.000
_cell.angle_alpha   90.00
_cell.angle_beta   90.00
_cell.angle_gamma   90.00
#
_symmetry.space_group_name_H-M   'P 1'
#
loop_
_entity.id
_entity.type
_entity.pdbx_description
1 polymer ?
#
loop_
_entity_poly.entity_id
_entity_poly.type
_entity_poly.pdbx_seq_one_letter_code
_entity_poly.pdbx_strand_id
1 'polypeptide(L)'
;MKKAILGITFLLMTTLSFAQEKNKKMTFEVDGKCEMCKARIEKAALGVKGVKYALWDIPSHKLSLILDERKTDAMKINTALVSVGHDTKELKATEEAYNDIHPCCKYREDNSDDSEKHQ
;
A
#
# COMPACT_ATOMS: atom_id res chain seq x y z
N MET A 1 4.97 58.25 10.93
CA MET A 1 6.08 57.37 11.21
C MET A 1 5.70 56.06 11.96
N LYS A 2 4.51 56.02 12.54
CA LYS A 2 4.05 54.80 13.24
C LYS A 2 3.31 53.80 12.35
N LYS A 3 3.13 54.10 11.09
CA LYS A 3 2.38 53.25 10.14
C LYS A 3 3.26 52.26 9.34
N ALA A 4 4.59 52.42 9.42
CA ALA A 4 5.51 51.52 8.67
C ALA A 4 5.83 50.23 9.40
N ILE A 5 5.51 50.11 10.69
CA ILE A 5 5.86 48.93 11.50
C ILE A 5 4.77 47.87 11.45
N LEU A 6 3.53 48.22 11.10
CA LEU A 6 2.42 47.28 11.00
C LEU A 6 2.43 46.44 9.73
N GLY A 7 3.20 46.83 8.71
CA GLY A 7 3.26 46.09 7.43
C GLY A 7 4.24 44.94 7.40
N ILE A 8 5.15 44.86 8.38
CA ILE A 8 6.24 43.87 8.35
C ILE A 8 5.87 42.58 9.13
N THR A 9 4.89 42.65 10.00
CA THR A 9 4.48 41.53 10.81
C THR A 9 3.53 40.54 10.08
N PHE A 10 3.04 40.93 8.94
CA PHE A 10 2.08 40.09 8.18
C PHE A 10 2.73 39.17 7.13
N LEU A 11 4.05 39.25 6.97
CA LEU A 11 4.74 38.49 5.89
C LEU A 11 5.44 37.22 6.36
N LEU A 12 5.17 36.77 7.57
CA LEU A 12 5.77 35.52 8.06
C LEU A 12 4.75 34.41 8.35
N MET A 13 3.68 34.36 7.56
CA MET A 13 2.95 33.10 7.44
C MET A 13 3.63 32.31 6.33
N THR A 14 4.77 31.73 6.67
CA THR A 14 5.34 30.65 5.88
C THR A 14 4.33 29.52 5.85
N THR A 15 3.61 29.42 4.76
CA THR A 15 2.82 28.25 4.46
C THR A 15 3.79 27.07 4.38
N LEU A 16 3.80 26.24 5.42
CA LEU A 16 4.41 24.93 5.36
C LEU A 16 3.60 24.10 4.38
N SER A 17 3.84 24.31 3.08
CA SER A 17 3.29 23.43 2.07
C SER A 17 4.14 22.17 2.06
N PHE A 18 3.58 21.07 2.58
CA PHE A 18 4.16 19.76 2.39
C PHE A 18 4.06 19.41 0.91
N ALA A 19 5.19 19.48 0.20
CA ALA A 19 5.26 19.09 -1.19
C ALA A 19 5.09 17.56 -1.30
N GLN A 20 4.05 17.11 -2.02
CA GLN A 20 3.84 15.71 -2.33
C GLN A 20 4.90 15.22 -3.33
N GLU A 21 5.42 14.03 -3.09
CA GLU A 21 6.47 13.45 -3.91
C GLU A 21 5.92 12.76 -5.15
N LYS A 22 6.51 13.07 -6.30
CA LYS A 22 6.20 12.42 -7.57
C LYS A 22 6.70 10.97 -7.63
N ASN A 23 7.76 10.64 -6.92
CA ASN A 23 8.40 9.33 -6.88
C ASN A 23 8.59 8.86 -5.43
N LYS A 24 7.50 8.71 -4.72
CA LYS A 24 7.50 8.22 -3.34
C LYS A 24 7.80 6.73 -3.32
N LYS A 25 8.80 6.34 -2.54
CA LYS A 25 9.06 4.93 -2.22
C LYS A 25 8.26 4.51 -1.01
N MET A 26 7.61 3.36 -1.10
CA MET A 26 6.78 2.82 -0.04
C MET A 26 6.94 1.31 0.01
N THR A 27 6.93 0.73 1.20
CA THR A 27 6.99 -0.72 1.41
C THR A 27 5.98 -1.12 2.48
N PHE A 28 5.18 -2.15 2.21
CA PHE A 28 4.29 -2.73 3.22
C PHE A 28 4.07 -4.22 2.97
N GLU A 29 3.58 -4.91 4.00
CA GLU A 29 3.33 -6.35 3.93
C GLU A 29 2.02 -6.68 3.23
N VAL A 30 2.07 -7.70 2.37
CA VAL A 30 0.91 -8.27 1.68
C VAL A 30 1.00 -9.78 1.76
N ASP A 31 -0.07 -10.42 2.21
CA ASP A 31 -0.12 -11.87 2.37
C ASP A 31 -0.27 -12.58 1.03
N GLY A 32 0.50 -13.62 0.87
CA GLY A 32 0.54 -14.47 -0.31
C GLY A 32 1.60 -15.55 -0.11
N LYS A 33 1.81 -16.44 -1.08
CA LYS A 33 2.80 -17.51 -0.90
C LYS A 33 3.54 -17.99 -2.15
N CYS A 34 3.06 -17.70 -3.34
CA CYS A 34 3.59 -18.30 -4.57
C CYS A 34 3.79 -17.29 -5.69
N GLU A 35 4.39 -17.73 -6.80
CA GLU A 35 4.60 -16.90 -7.99
C GLU A 35 3.29 -16.35 -8.58
N MET A 36 2.21 -17.11 -8.50
CA MET A 36 0.89 -16.64 -8.95
C MET A 36 0.36 -15.51 -8.07
N CYS A 37 0.61 -15.57 -6.76
CA CYS A 37 0.31 -14.49 -5.83
C CYS A 37 1.12 -13.23 -6.18
N LYS A 38 2.43 -13.42 -6.42
CA LYS A 38 3.32 -12.34 -6.84
C LYS A 38 2.81 -11.61 -8.07
N ALA A 39 2.47 -12.35 -9.12
CA ALA A 39 1.96 -11.78 -10.36
C ALA A 39 0.65 -11.01 -10.14
N ARG A 40 -0.25 -11.55 -9.33
CA ARG A 40 -1.54 -10.91 -9.01
C ARG A 40 -1.37 -9.65 -8.17
N ILE A 41 -0.54 -9.70 -7.14
CA ILE A 41 -0.25 -8.58 -6.25
C ILE A 41 0.37 -7.43 -7.03
N GLU A 42 1.41 -7.71 -7.81
CA GLU A 42 2.10 -6.70 -8.62
C GLU A 42 1.16 -6.08 -9.66
N LYS A 43 0.36 -6.90 -10.33
CA LYS A 43 -0.62 -6.43 -11.32
C LYS A 43 -1.69 -5.54 -10.69
N ALA A 44 -2.22 -5.93 -9.54
CA ALA A 44 -3.23 -5.14 -8.83
C ALA A 44 -2.67 -3.78 -8.40
N ALA A 45 -1.46 -3.76 -7.85
CA ALA A 45 -0.79 -2.53 -7.45
C ALA A 45 -0.51 -1.61 -8.64
N LEU A 46 0.04 -2.16 -9.73
CA LEU A 46 0.32 -1.40 -10.96
C LEU A 46 -0.95 -0.88 -11.65
N GLY A 47 -2.09 -1.51 -11.41
CA GLY A 47 -3.39 -1.06 -11.92
C GLY A 47 -3.91 0.21 -11.23
N VAL A 48 -3.37 0.57 -10.08
CA VAL A 48 -3.75 1.81 -9.40
C VAL A 48 -3.07 3.00 -10.08
N LYS A 49 -3.87 3.97 -10.53
CA LYS A 49 -3.34 5.16 -11.20
C LYS A 49 -2.38 5.90 -10.26
N GLY A 50 -1.17 6.13 -10.72
CA GLY A 50 -0.12 6.80 -9.94
C GLY A 50 0.95 5.84 -9.42
N VAL A 51 0.74 4.53 -9.45
CA VAL A 51 1.77 3.53 -9.14
C VAL A 51 2.63 3.31 -10.38
N LYS A 52 3.95 3.49 -10.21
CA LYS A 52 4.94 3.39 -11.29
C LYS A 52 5.74 2.11 -11.26
N TYR A 53 5.87 1.51 -10.08
CA TYR A 53 6.68 0.31 -9.85
C TYR A 53 6.06 -0.48 -8.70
N ALA A 54 6.04 -1.80 -8.85
CA ALA A 54 5.60 -2.71 -7.80
C ALA A 54 6.40 -4.01 -7.88
N LEU A 55 7.03 -4.39 -6.79
CA LEU A 55 7.76 -5.65 -6.64
C LEU A 55 7.38 -6.29 -5.32
N TRP A 56 6.79 -7.48 -5.37
CA TRP A 56 6.46 -8.26 -4.18
C TRP A 56 7.49 -9.37 -3.98
N ASP A 57 8.08 -9.43 -2.79
CA ASP A 57 9.08 -10.42 -2.43
C ASP A 57 8.42 -11.60 -1.73
N ILE A 58 8.55 -12.80 -2.31
CA ILE A 58 7.89 -14.00 -1.80
C ILE A 58 8.36 -14.35 -0.37
N PRO A 59 9.66 -14.44 -0.06
CA PRO A 59 10.10 -14.82 1.28
C PRO A 59 9.68 -13.85 2.39
N SER A 60 9.75 -12.55 2.13
CA SER A 60 9.46 -11.52 3.15
C SER A 60 8.02 -11.03 3.15
N HIS A 61 7.24 -11.33 2.10
CA HIS A 61 5.89 -10.80 1.85
C HIS A 61 5.85 -9.29 1.71
N LYS A 62 6.97 -8.64 1.41
CA LYS A 62 7.03 -7.19 1.28
C LYS A 62 6.80 -6.74 -0.15
N LEU A 63 5.88 -5.79 -0.30
CA LEU A 63 5.61 -5.11 -1.55
C LEU A 63 6.34 -3.77 -1.55
N SER A 64 7.30 -3.63 -2.45
CA SER A 64 8.04 -2.38 -2.66
C SER A 64 7.42 -1.62 -3.82
N LEU A 65 7.12 -0.35 -3.59
CA LEU A 65 6.38 0.50 -4.53
C LEU A 65 7.13 1.80 -4.80
N ILE A 66 6.93 2.32 -6.00
CA ILE A 66 7.19 3.72 -6.33
C ILE A 66 5.87 4.30 -6.85
N LEU A 67 5.41 5.35 -6.22
CA LEU A 67 4.13 5.96 -6.55
C LEU A 67 4.20 7.49 -6.60
N ASP A 68 3.26 8.08 -7.30
CA ASP A 68 3.06 9.53 -7.31
C ASP A 68 2.02 9.89 -6.25
N GLU A 69 2.47 10.47 -5.13
CA GLU A 69 1.60 10.87 -4.02
C GLU A 69 0.53 11.88 -4.40
N ARG A 70 0.71 12.58 -5.51
CA ARG A 70 -0.27 13.54 -6.02
C ARG A 70 -1.48 12.84 -6.64
N LYS A 71 -1.35 11.56 -6.99
CA LYS A 71 -2.37 10.78 -7.71
C LYS A 71 -2.97 9.64 -6.88
N THR A 72 -2.23 9.09 -5.94
CA THR A 72 -2.66 7.95 -5.15
C THR A 72 -2.06 7.96 -3.74
N ASP A 73 -2.52 7.04 -2.91
CA ASP A 73 -2.07 6.87 -1.53
C ASP A 73 -2.05 5.38 -1.15
N ALA A 74 -1.54 5.07 0.04
CA ALA A 74 -1.46 3.71 0.55
C ALA A 74 -2.83 3.04 0.64
N MET A 75 -3.87 3.75 1.05
CA MET A 75 -5.21 3.18 1.22
C MET A 75 -5.81 2.71 -0.11
N LYS A 76 -5.62 3.46 -1.18
CA LYS A 76 -6.08 3.06 -2.52
C LYS A 76 -5.38 1.78 -3.00
N ILE A 77 -4.08 1.65 -2.71
CA ILE A 77 -3.30 0.47 -3.06
C ILE A 77 -3.75 -0.72 -2.22
N ASN A 78 -3.90 -0.55 -0.89
CA ASN A 78 -4.42 -1.58 -0.01
C ASN A 78 -5.80 -2.08 -0.47
N THR A 79 -6.68 -1.18 -0.84
CA THR A 79 -8.02 -1.51 -1.36
C THR A 79 -7.95 -2.34 -2.64
N ALA A 80 -7.04 -1.99 -3.56
CA ALA A 80 -6.83 -2.76 -4.79
C ALA A 80 -6.34 -4.18 -4.49
N LEU A 81 -5.44 -4.34 -3.53
CA LEU A 81 -4.88 -5.64 -3.15
C LEU A 81 -5.92 -6.55 -2.50
N VAL A 82 -6.72 -6.05 -1.56
CA VAL A 82 -7.76 -6.86 -0.93
C VAL A 82 -8.89 -7.19 -1.92
N SER A 83 -9.13 -6.35 -2.90
CA SER A 83 -10.15 -6.63 -3.92
C SER A 83 -9.79 -7.84 -4.80
N VAL A 84 -8.52 -8.18 -4.90
CA VAL A 84 -8.06 -9.39 -5.61
C VAL A 84 -7.73 -10.55 -4.69
N GLY A 85 -8.10 -10.45 -3.42
CA GLY A 85 -8.05 -11.56 -2.46
C GLY A 85 -6.81 -11.62 -1.57
N HIS A 86 -5.95 -10.60 -1.56
CA HIS A 86 -4.73 -10.56 -0.74
C HIS A 86 -4.87 -9.61 0.44
N ASP A 87 -4.72 -10.14 1.65
CA ASP A 87 -4.73 -9.33 2.87
C ASP A 87 -3.50 -8.44 2.93
N THR A 88 -3.69 -7.24 3.43
CA THR A 88 -2.59 -6.35 3.80
C THR A 88 -2.58 -6.18 5.32
N LYS A 89 -1.56 -5.54 5.86
CA LYS A 89 -1.50 -5.24 7.29
C LYS A 89 -2.68 -4.36 7.73
N GLU A 90 -3.15 -3.47 6.86
CA GLU A 90 -4.20 -2.50 7.17
C GLU A 90 -5.61 -3.01 6.87
N LEU A 91 -5.77 -3.87 5.85
CA LEU A 91 -7.06 -4.34 5.38
C LEU A 91 -7.06 -5.86 5.16
N LYS A 92 -8.24 -6.47 5.33
CA LYS A 92 -8.47 -7.88 5.00
C LYS A 92 -9.38 -8.01 3.79
N ALA A 93 -9.03 -8.93 2.89
CA ALA A 93 -9.90 -9.32 1.80
C ALA A 93 -11.17 -10.01 2.33
N THR A 94 -12.28 -9.82 1.64
CA THR A 94 -13.52 -10.54 1.95
C THR A 94 -13.35 -12.04 1.71
N GLU A 95 -14.17 -12.86 2.36
CA GLU A 95 -14.21 -14.30 2.12
C GLU A 95 -14.42 -14.63 0.64
N GLU A 96 -15.30 -13.89 -0.01
CA GLU A 96 -15.59 -14.05 -1.43
C GLU A 96 -14.37 -13.79 -2.30
N ALA A 97 -13.69 -12.67 -2.10
CA ALA A 97 -12.49 -12.31 -2.86
C ALA A 97 -11.35 -13.31 -2.62
N TYR A 98 -11.16 -13.74 -1.36
CA TYR A 98 -10.17 -14.75 -1.01
C TYR A 98 -10.48 -16.10 -1.65
N ASN A 99 -11.73 -16.53 -1.65
CA ASN A 99 -12.13 -17.83 -2.21
C ASN A 99 -11.97 -17.90 -3.73
N ASP A 100 -11.98 -16.75 -4.41
CA ASP A 100 -11.79 -16.69 -5.87
C ASP A 100 -10.33 -16.83 -6.31
N ILE A 101 -9.36 -16.75 -5.39
CA ILE A 101 -7.95 -16.90 -5.76
C ILE A 101 -7.62 -18.36 -6.07
N HIS A 102 -6.55 -18.58 -6.84
CA HIS A 102 -6.09 -19.92 -7.20
C HIS A 102 -5.74 -20.73 -5.94
N PRO A 103 -6.01 -22.07 -5.89
CA PRO A 103 -5.69 -22.89 -4.72
C PRO A 103 -4.25 -22.79 -4.23
N CYS A 104 -3.26 -22.61 -5.11
CA CYS A 104 -1.86 -22.44 -4.69
C CYS A 104 -1.62 -21.12 -3.94
N CYS A 105 -2.55 -20.15 -4.00
CA CYS A 105 -2.48 -18.87 -3.33
C CYS A 105 -3.28 -18.83 -2.00
N LYS A 106 -3.80 -19.94 -1.53
CA LYS A 106 -4.59 -20.03 -0.29
C LYS A 106 -3.70 -19.88 0.96
N TYR A 107 -3.15 -18.71 1.15
CA TYR A 107 -2.19 -18.39 2.22
C TYR A 107 -2.80 -18.42 3.63
N ARG A 108 -4.12 -18.23 3.79
CA ARG A 108 -4.79 -18.29 5.10
C ARG A 108 -4.80 -19.72 5.67
N GLU A 109 -4.81 -20.72 4.83
CA GLU A 109 -4.77 -22.12 5.24
C GLU A 109 -3.44 -22.47 5.90
N ASP A 110 -2.33 -21.95 5.36
CA ASP A 110 -1.00 -22.16 5.93
C ASP A 110 -0.86 -21.51 7.31
N ASN A 111 -1.49 -20.36 7.52
CA ASN A 111 -1.46 -19.65 8.80
C ASN A 111 -2.32 -20.33 9.88
N SER A 112 -3.34 -21.09 9.50
CA SER A 112 -4.18 -21.81 10.45
C SER A 112 -3.50 -23.05 11.03
N ASP A 113 -2.60 -23.68 10.27
CA ASP A 113 -1.85 -24.86 10.74
C ASP A 113 -0.83 -24.51 11.83
N ASP A 114 -0.27 -23.32 11.80
CA ASP A 114 0.69 -22.86 12.82
C ASP A 114 0.05 -22.59 14.18
N SER A 115 -1.23 -22.24 14.20
CA SER A 115 -1.95 -21.98 15.45
C SER A 115 -2.36 -23.25 16.18
N GLU A 116 -2.49 -24.39 15.48
CA GLU A 116 -2.79 -25.69 16.11
C GLU A 116 -1.57 -26.40 16.66
N LYS A 117 -0.36 -26.07 16.19
CA LYS A 117 0.88 -26.71 16.63
C LYS A 117 1.46 -26.18 17.95
N HIS A 118 0.87 -25.11 18.49
CA HIS A 118 1.31 -24.46 19.73
C HIS A 118 0.35 -24.66 20.91
N GLN A 119 -0.56 -25.59 20.84
CA GLN A 119 -1.41 -26.00 21.97
C GLN A 119 -0.94 -27.28 22.62
#